data_9a60cb553cedb4d84d3a7ac7720f7fef
#
_entry.id   9a60cb553cedb4d84d3a7ac7720f7fef
#
_cell.length_a   1.000
_cell.length_b   1.000
_cell.length_c   1.000
_cell.angle_alpha   90.00
_cell.angle_beta   90.00
_cell.angle_gamma   90.00
#
_symmetry.space_group_name_H-M   'P 1'
#
loop_
_entity.id
_entity.type
_entity.pdbx_description
1 polymer ?
#
loop_
_entity_poly.entity_id
_entity_poly.type
_entity_poly.pdbx_seq_one_letter_code
_entity_poly.pdbx_strand_id
1 'polypeptide(L)'
;FGNDETPESTGLKGDKLVGNYYVKFDQEYKRQISNLMDSGKTEDEAKKNAPILLEAQDMLLKWEAGDKEVVSLWKKMNGWVYEGFNETYNNLGVDFDTLYYESDTYLLGKEFVAEGLKSGVFSKEADNSVWCDLTEDGLDKKIVQRSDGTAVYMTQDIGTAIQRLKDFPDVGGMVYTVGNEQDYHFQVLFLILKKLGFEWAKNLYHLSYGMVDLPSGKMKSREGTVVDADDLIDEMASTAGEISEELGKLDGYSEEEKQELYKTIGLGALKYYILKVDPKKRILFDPKDSIDFQGNTGPFIQYTYARIQAILRKADFDLSVNIEIPLHEKEKELLKQLELFPEVIQNAALQHSPALVANYTY
;
A
#
# COMPACT_ATOMS: atom_id res chain seq x y z
N PHE A 1 -7.61 17.08 23.09
CA PHE A 1 -7.51 15.60 23.06
C PHE A 1 -6.12 15.19 23.52
N GLY A 2 -5.87 13.92 23.73
CA GLY A 2 -4.57 13.36 23.96
C GLY A 2 -4.18 13.13 25.42
N ASN A 3 -4.49 14.02 26.32
CA ASN A 3 -4.27 13.88 27.78
C ASN A 3 -2.94 13.21 28.16
N ASP A 4 -1.85 13.53 27.44
CA ASP A 4 -0.53 12.93 27.56
C ASP A 4 -0.47 11.40 27.31
N GLU A 5 -1.45 10.84 26.62
CA GLU A 5 -1.43 9.44 26.20
C GLU A 5 -0.27 9.17 25.24
N THR A 6 0.40 8.04 25.42
CA THR A 6 1.48 7.54 24.56
C THR A 6 1.24 6.07 24.23
N PRO A 7 1.89 5.51 23.22
CA PRO A 7 1.82 4.07 22.96
C PRO A 7 2.12 3.23 24.19
N GLU A 8 3.13 3.61 24.98
CA GLU A 8 3.51 2.90 26.21
C GLU A 8 2.44 3.00 27.29
N SER A 9 1.81 4.17 27.45
CA SER A 9 0.77 4.37 28.50
C SER A 9 -0.55 3.68 28.18
N THR A 10 -0.85 3.52 26.89
CA THR A 10 -2.10 2.93 26.39
C THR A 10 -1.98 1.46 26.02
N GLY A 11 -0.77 0.96 25.79
CA GLY A 11 -0.50 -0.36 25.21
C GLY A 11 -0.94 -0.49 23.75
N LEU A 12 -1.26 0.63 23.09
CA LEU A 12 -1.64 0.64 21.69
C LEU A 12 -0.40 0.89 20.81
N LYS A 13 -0.38 0.26 19.64
CA LYS A 13 0.57 0.55 18.59
C LYS A 13 0.46 2.02 18.16
N GLY A 14 1.57 2.68 17.83
CA GLY A 14 1.62 4.12 17.63
C GLY A 14 0.72 4.64 16.52
N ASP A 15 0.68 3.98 15.39
CA ASP A 15 -0.22 4.29 14.26
C ASP A 15 -1.70 4.09 14.63
N LYS A 16 -2.02 3.07 15.43
CA LYS A 16 -3.37 2.82 15.95
C LYS A 16 -3.81 3.93 16.89
N LEU A 17 -2.93 4.35 17.81
CA LEU A 17 -3.20 5.45 18.72
C LEU A 17 -3.49 6.76 17.97
N VAL A 18 -2.63 7.14 17.02
CA VAL A 18 -2.81 8.35 16.22
C VAL A 18 -4.06 8.25 15.34
N GLY A 19 -4.32 7.07 14.74
CA GLY A 19 -5.53 6.79 13.96
C GLY A 19 -6.81 6.96 14.78
N ASN A 20 -6.82 6.53 16.04
CA ASN A 20 -7.96 6.73 16.94
C ASN A 20 -8.26 8.21 17.18
N TYR A 21 -7.23 9.05 17.30
CA TYR A 21 -7.42 10.50 17.42
C TYR A 21 -7.94 11.13 16.14
N TYR A 22 -7.55 10.64 14.98
CA TYR A 22 -8.09 11.09 13.70
C TYR A 22 -9.60 10.82 13.59
N VAL A 23 -10.06 9.64 14.00
CA VAL A 23 -11.48 9.29 14.04
C VAL A 23 -12.22 10.15 15.06
N LYS A 24 -11.64 10.36 16.26
CA LYS A 24 -12.21 11.19 17.31
C LYS A 24 -12.35 12.66 16.89
N PHE A 25 -11.38 13.18 16.11
CA PHE A 25 -11.48 14.50 15.51
C PHE A 25 -12.72 14.62 14.59
N ASP A 26 -12.92 13.66 13.68
CA ASP A 26 -14.06 13.66 12.76
C ASP A 26 -15.41 13.59 13.50
N GLN A 27 -15.50 12.76 14.54
CA GLN A 27 -16.69 12.64 15.40
C GLN A 27 -16.99 13.96 16.09
N GLU A 28 -15.99 14.59 16.70
CA GLU A 28 -16.15 15.86 17.40
C GLU A 28 -16.48 16.99 16.44
N TYR A 29 -15.86 17.02 15.26
CA TYR A 29 -16.15 17.98 14.19
C TYR A 29 -17.62 17.88 13.75
N LYS A 30 -18.12 16.68 13.48
CA LYS A 30 -19.53 16.44 13.14
C LYS A 30 -20.48 16.88 14.25
N ARG A 31 -20.14 16.59 15.51
CA ARG A 31 -20.92 17.01 16.68
C ARG A 31 -21.01 18.54 16.79
N GLN A 32 -19.90 19.24 16.59
CA GLN A 32 -19.85 20.70 16.64
C GLN A 32 -20.63 21.33 15.47
N ILE A 33 -20.59 20.77 14.26
CA ILE A 33 -21.40 21.19 13.12
C ILE A 33 -22.89 21.08 13.48
N SER A 34 -23.34 19.95 14.00
CA SER A 34 -24.73 19.76 14.41
C SER A 34 -25.17 20.81 15.42
N ASN A 35 -24.39 21.06 16.47
CA ASN A 35 -24.69 22.06 17.50
C ASN A 35 -24.80 23.48 16.91
N LEU A 36 -23.94 23.82 15.94
CA LEU A 36 -23.97 25.12 15.28
C LEU A 36 -25.21 25.28 14.36
N MET A 37 -25.61 24.21 13.69
CA MET A 37 -26.84 24.19 12.89
C MET A 37 -28.07 24.32 13.78
N ASP A 38 -28.12 23.65 14.92
CA ASP A 38 -29.20 23.76 15.91
C ASP A 38 -29.29 25.19 16.49
N SER A 39 -28.18 25.94 16.49
CA SER A 39 -28.14 27.35 16.89
C SER A 39 -28.54 28.31 15.74
N GLY A 40 -28.95 27.80 14.58
CA GLY A 40 -29.47 28.60 13.45
C GLY A 40 -28.44 28.95 12.36
N LYS A 41 -27.24 28.37 12.39
CA LYS A 41 -26.27 28.53 11.30
C LYS A 41 -26.58 27.59 10.12
N THR A 42 -26.24 28.04 8.91
CA THR A 42 -26.26 27.15 7.74
C THR A 42 -25.19 26.07 7.86
N GLU A 43 -25.34 24.95 7.15
CA GLU A 43 -24.35 23.86 7.15
C GLU A 43 -22.96 24.34 6.74
N ASP A 44 -22.86 25.19 5.71
CA ASP A 44 -21.59 25.76 5.24
C ASP A 44 -20.94 26.68 6.28
N GLU A 45 -21.72 27.46 6.98
CA GLU A 45 -21.24 28.32 8.08
C GLU A 45 -20.80 27.46 9.26
N ALA A 46 -21.56 26.42 9.62
CA ALA A 46 -21.24 25.50 10.68
C ALA A 46 -19.94 24.76 10.41
N LYS A 47 -19.75 24.24 9.20
CA LYS A 47 -18.51 23.56 8.77
C LYS A 47 -17.29 24.48 8.88
N LYS A 48 -17.40 25.74 8.47
CA LYS A 48 -16.29 26.69 8.50
C LYS A 48 -15.95 27.22 9.88
N ASN A 49 -16.93 27.25 10.79
CA ASN A 49 -16.82 27.88 12.11
C ASN A 49 -16.81 26.86 13.27
N ALA A 50 -16.69 25.57 13.00
CA ALA A 50 -16.55 24.59 14.04
C ALA A 50 -15.26 24.84 14.85
N PRO A 51 -15.31 25.01 16.17
CA PRO A 51 -14.15 25.39 16.98
C PRO A 51 -12.94 24.45 16.77
N ILE A 52 -13.16 23.13 16.76
CA ILE A 52 -12.07 22.16 16.58
C ILE A 52 -11.37 22.31 15.22
N LEU A 53 -12.09 22.71 14.17
CA LEU A 53 -11.48 22.98 12.86
C LEU A 53 -10.60 24.23 12.91
N LEU A 54 -11.08 25.30 13.55
CA LEU A 54 -10.33 26.55 13.70
C LEU A 54 -9.07 26.34 14.53
N GLU A 55 -9.13 25.54 15.60
CA GLU A 55 -7.97 25.16 16.41
C GLU A 55 -6.95 24.33 15.57
N ALA A 56 -7.42 23.40 14.74
CA ALA A 56 -6.56 22.64 13.84
C ALA A 56 -5.89 23.53 12.78
N GLN A 57 -6.60 24.53 12.25
CA GLN A 57 -6.05 25.50 11.31
C GLN A 57 -5.00 26.40 11.97
N ASP A 58 -5.22 26.84 13.21
CA ASP A 58 -4.23 27.58 14.00
C ASP A 58 -2.98 26.75 14.24
N MET A 59 -3.13 25.46 14.58
CA MET A 59 -1.99 24.54 14.69
C MET A 59 -1.22 24.39 13.39
N LEU A 60 -1.89 24.33 12.25
CA LEU A 60 -1.23 24.26 10.94
C LEU A 60 -0.38 25.52 10.68
N LEU A 61 -0.94 26.70 10.94
CA LEU A 61 -0.20 27.97 10.80
C LEU A 61 1.02 28.04 11.72
N LYS A 62 0.89 27.58 12.96
CA LYS A 62 2.01 27.46 13.90
C LYS A 62 3.08 26.47 13.41
N TRP A 63 2.67 25.33 12.87
CA TRP A 63 3.58 24.36 12.29
C TRP A 63 4.38 24.95 11.10
N GLU A 64 3.68 25.65 10.19
CA GLU A 64 4.32 26.34 9.05
C GLU A 64 5.28 27.45 9.50
N ALA A 65 4.95 28.15 10.59
CA ALA A 65 5.83 29.16 11.21
C ALA A 65 7.01 28.56 11.99
N GLY A 66 7.09 27.25 12.12
CA GLY A 66 8.16 26.56 12.85
C GLY A 66 8.04 26.65 14.37
N ASP A 67 6.82 26.80 14.91
CA ASP A 67 6.58 26.80 16.35
C ASP A 67 7.11 25.51 16.99
N LYS A 68 7.97 25.68 18.00
CA LYS A 68 8.74 24.57 18.57
C LYS A 68 7.87 23.51 19.25
N GLU A 69 6.80 23.91 19.89
CA GLU A 69 5.92 22.97 20.61
C GLU A 69 5.09 22.16 19.61
N VAL A 70 4.49 22.83 18.62
CA VAL A 70 3.67 22.18 17.59
C VAL A 70 4.53 21.26 16.71
N VAL A 71 5.70 21.71 16.26
CA VAL A 71 6.63 20.89 15.47
C VAL A 71 7.16 19.69 16.28
N SER A 72 7.44 19.87 17.58
CA SER A 72 7.86 18.77 18.44
C SER A 72 6.77 17.72 18.62
N LEU A 73 5.53 18.15 18.86
CA LEU A 73 4.37 17.25 18.93
C LEU A 73 4.16 16.49 17.63
N TRP A 74 4.19 17.19 16.50
CA TRP A 74 4.06 16.58 15.18
C TRP A 74 5.14 15.53 14.92
N LYS A 75 6.41 15.83 15.22
CA LYS A 75 7.52 14.87 15.08
C LYS A 75 7.34 13.65 15.98
N LYS A 76 6.90 13.87 17.23
CA LYS A 76 6.67 12.78 18.18
C LYS A 76 5.57 11.83 17.67
N MET A 77 4.43 12.37 17.23
CA MET A 77 3.32 11.58 16.70
C MET A 77 3.70 10.83 15.42
N ASN A 78 4.41 11.49 14.49
CA ASN A 78 4.91 10.82 13.28
C ASN A 78 5.91 9.70 13.62
N GLY A 79 6.79 9.91 14.62
CA GLY A 79 7.69 8.87 15.11
C GLY A 79 6.92 7.61 15.52
N TRP A 80 5.86 7.76 16.30
CA TRP A 80 5.00 6.65 16.70
C TRP A 80 4.34 5.94 15.50
N VAL A 81 3.87 6.72 14.52
CA VAL A 81 3.27 6.14 13.30
C VAL A 81 4.30 5.35 12.49
N TYR A 82 5.52 5.88 12.33
CA TYR A 82 6.58 5.20 11.58
C TYR A 82 7.05 3.92 12.26
N GLU A 83 7.18 3.94 13.59
CA GLU A 83 7.48 2.72 14.36
C GLU A 83 6.38 1.67 14.17
N GLY A 84 5.11 2.08 14.25
CA GLY A 84 3.98 1.20 13.98
C GLY A 84 3.96 0.63 12.57
N PHE A 85 4.22 1.44 11.56
CA PHE A 85 4.31 0.97 10.17
C PHE A 85 5.47 -0.01 9.97
N ASN A 86 6.62 0.25 10.58
CA ASN A 86 7.77 -0.66 10.50
C ASN A 86 7.45 -2.04 11.10
N GLU A 87 6.69 -2.09 12.20
CA GLU A 87 6.21 -3.34 12.78
C GLU A 87 5.33 -4.11 11.80
N THR A 88 4.35 -3.43 11.17
CA THR A 88 3.49 -4.04 10.15
C THR A 88 4.30 -4.54 8.95
N TYR A 89 5.25 -3.75 8.43
CA TYR A 89 6.09 -4.16 7.31
C TYR A 89 6.96 -5.37 7.66
N ASN A 90 7.54 -5.39 8.86
CA ASN A 90 8.30 -6.55 9.34
C ASN A 90 7.44 -7.81 9.43
N ASN A 91 6.22 -7.70 9.96
CA ASN A 91 5.26 -8.81 10.02
C ASN A 91 4.88 -9.31 8.62
N LEU A 92 4.75 -8.39 7.65
CA LEU A 92 4.51 -8.73 6.24
C LEU A 92 5.76 -9.25 5.52
N GLY A 93 6.95 -9.13 6.10
CA GLY A 93 8.22 -9.46 5.44
C GLY A 93 8.51 -8.52 4.26
N VAL A 94 8.23 -7.23 4.43
CA VAL A 94 8.47 -6.18 3.44
C VAL A 94 9.45 -5.17 4.01
N ASP A 95 10.45 -4.78 3.24
CA ASP A 95 11.41 -3.72 3.53
C ASP A 95 11.56 -2.76 2.35
N PHE A 96 12.26 -1.67 2.57
CA PHE A 96 12.42 -0.59 1.58
C PHE A 96 13.88 -0.10 1.57
N ASP A 97 14.44 0.08 0.39
CA ASP A 97 15.78 0.66 0.21
C ASP A 97 15.83 2.13 0.63
N THR A 98 14.74 2.87 0.41
CA THR A 98 14.67 4.31 0.70
C THR A 98 13.24 4.75 1.03
N LEU A 99 13.11 5.66 1.98
CA LEU A 99 11.85 6.29 2.36
C LEU A 99 11.86 7.77 1.94
N TYR A 100 10.77 8.20 1.30
CA TYR A 100 10.51 9.60 0.96
C TYR A 100 9.34 10.12 1.79
N TYR A 101 9.61 11.12 2.62
CA TYR A 101 8.57 11.74 3.45
C TYR A 101 8.02 12.99 2.76
N GLU A 102 6.72 13.17 2.80
CA GLU A 102 6.05 14.32 2.19
C GLU A 102 6.58 15.66 2.73
N SER A 103 6.93 15.72 4.02
CA SER A 103 7.57 16.88 4.64
C SER A 103 8.88 17.33 3.97
N ASP A 104 9.58 16.40 3.33
CA ASP A 104 10.86 16.65 2.67
C ASP A 104 10.68 16.89 1.16
N THR A 105 9.61 16.33 0.57
CA THR A 105 9.40 16.33 -0.89
C THR A 105 8.43 17.39 -1.37
N TYR A 106 7.61 18.00 -0.49
CA TYR A 106 6.54 18.93 -0.90
C TYR A 106 7.02 20.19 -1.64
N LEU A 107 8.29 20.57 -1.50
CA LEU A 107 8.88 21.71 -2.19
C LEU A 107 9.62 21.35 -3.49
N LEU A 108 9.91 20.06 -3.73
CA LEU A 108 10.77 19.61 -4.82
C LEU A 108 10.27 19.98 -6.23
N GLY A 109 8.98 20.15 -6.42
CA GLY A 109 8.42 20.43 -7.74
C GLY A 109 8.48 21.90 -8.16
N LYS A 110 8.76 22.85 -7.28
CA LYS A 110 8.67 24.30 -7.58
C LYS A 110 9.64 24.76 -8.66
N GLU A 111 10.86 24.22 -8.71
CA GLU A 111 11.85 24.55 -9.73
C GLU A 111 11.39 24.13 -11.12
N PHE A 112 10.71 22.98 -11.23
CA PHE A 112 10.22 22.45 -12.51
C PHE A 112 8.99 23.21 -13.04
N VAL A 113 8.27 23.93 -12.19
CA VAL A 113 7.24 24.87 -12.65
C VAL A 113 7.86 26.00 -13.45
N ALA A 114 8.98 26.57 -12.97
CA ALA A 114 9.70 27.61 -13.67
C ALA A 114 10.31 27.11 -15.01
N GLU A 115 10.85 25.90 -15.03
CA GLU A 115 11.35 25.27 -16.25
C GLU A 115 10.23 24.99 -17.26
N GLY A 116 9.08 24.49 -16.81
CA GLY A 116 7.91 24.26 -17.65
C GLY A 116 7.33 25.54 -18.24
N LEU A 117 7.33 26.63 -17.51
CA LEU A 117 6.96 27.96 -18.05
C LEU A 117 7.96 28.44 -19.11
N LYS A 118 9.25 28.28 -18.89
CA LYS A 118 10.31 28.66 -19.82
C LYS A 118 10.26 27.86 -21.11
N SER A 119 9.95 26.58 -21.04
CA SER A 119 9.85 25.66 -22.19
C SER A 119 8.49 25.76 -22.91
N GLY A 120 7.51 26.49 -22.36
CA GLY A 120 6.17 26.60 -22.90
C GLY A 120 5.26 25.39 -22.66
N VAL A 121 5.68 24.43 -21.85
CA VAL A 121 4.86 23.27 -21.42
C VAL A 121 3.77 23.73 -20.45
N PHE A 122 4.08 24.72 -19.62
CA PHE A 122 3.13 25.35 -18.72
C PHE A 122 2.81 26.78 -19.16
N SER A 123 1.61 27.24 -18.85
CA SER A 123 1.15 28.60 -19.09
C SER A 123 0.71 29.26 -17.79
N LYS A 124 0.93 30.56 -17.69
CA LYS A 124 0.48 31.37 -16.56
C LYS A 124 -0.82 32.04 -16.89
N GLU A 125 -1.84 31.89 -16.06
CA GLU A 125 -3.13 32.51 -16.20
C GLU A 125 -3.16 33.95 -15.59
N ALA A 126 -4.21 34.70 -15.85
CA ALA A 126 -4.36 36.12 -15.42
C ALA A 126 -4.37 36.27 -13.88
N ASP A 127 -4.76 35.24 -13.13
CA ASP A 127 -4.75 35.19 -11.67
C ASP A 127 -3.41 34.78 -11.07
N ASN A 128 -2.37 34.64 -11.91
CA ASN A 128 -1.04 34.13 -11.60
C ASN A 128 -0.95 32.60 -11.33
N SER A 129 -2.02 31.84 -11.42
CA SER A 129 -1.94 30.39 -11.38
C SER A 129 -1.22 29.82 -12.61
N VAL A 130 -0.57 28.68 -12.45
CA VAL A 130 0.17 28.01 -13.54
C VAL A 130 -0.52 26.69 -13.87
N TRP A 131 -0.71 26.47 -15.17
CA TRP A 131 -1.46 25.33 -15.70
C TRP A 131 -0.69 24.61 -16.80
N CYS A 132 -0.96 23.32 -16.90
CA CYS A 132 -0.58 22.48 -18.03
C CYS A 132 -1.83 22.17 -18.86
N ASP A 133 -1.83 22.52 -20.15
CA ASP A 133 -2.90 22.18 -21.06
C ASP A 133 -2.64 20.80 -21.67
N LEU A 134 -3.54 19.86 -21.37
CA LEU A 134 -3.46 18.47 -21.85
C LEU A 134 -4.66 18.12 -22.74
N THR A 135 -5.42 19.11 -23.20
CA THR A 135 -6.67 18.92 -23.96
C THR A 135 -6.43 18.27 -25.32
N GLU A 136 -5.30 18.55 -25.98
CA GLU A 136 -4.90 17.89 -27.21
C GLU A 136 -4.59 16.40 -27.04
N ASP A 137 -4.24 15.99 -25.81
CA ASP A 137 -3.98 14.59 -25.44
C ASP A 137 -5.23 13.89 -24.87
N GLY A 138 -6.39 14.56 -24.91
CA GLY A 138 -7.67 14.01 -24.44
C GLY A 138 -7.85 14.07 -22.92
N LEU A 139 -7.06 14.87 -22.20
CA LEU A 139 -7.17 15.08 -20.75
C LEU A 139 -7.55 16.54 -20.47
N ASP A 140 -7.86 16.86 -19.21
CA ASP A 140 -8.20 18.23 -18.81
C ASP A 140 -6.96 19.10 -18.62
N LYS A 141 -7.15 20.44 -18.64
CA LYS A 141 -6.14 21.36 -18.09
C LYS A 141 -5.88 21.05 -16.63
N LYS A 142 -4.63 21.03 -16.21
CA LYS A 142 -4.22 20.77 -14.84
C LYS A 142 -3.44 21.92 -14.24
N ILE A 143 -3.90 22.35 -13.05
CA ILE A 143 -3.16 23.31 -12.25
C ILE A 143 -1.89 22.64 -11.68
N VAL A 144 -0.75 23.32 -11.84
CA VAL A 144 0.55 22.90 -11.28
C VAL A 144 1.06 23.87 -10.23
N GLN A 145 0.47 25.09 -10.15
CA GLN A 145 0.74 26.03 -9.06
C GLN A 145 -0.48 26.93 -8.86
N ARG A 146 -0.86 27.20 -7.62
CA ARG A 146 -1.96 28.10 -7.31
C ARG A 146 -1.55 29.55 -7.52
N SER A 147 -2.55 30.45 -7.56
CA SER A 147 -2.38 31.90 -7.75
C SER A 147 -1.51 32.57 -6.67
N ASP A 148 -1.49 32.02 -5.46
CA ASP A 148 -0.66 32.47 -4.33
C ASP A 148 0.79 31.91 -4.38
N GLY A 149 1.14 31.14 -5.42
CA GLY A 149 2.46 30.54 -5.58
C GLY A 149 2.65 29.22 -4.81
N THR A 150 1.60 28.72 -4.15
CA THR A 150 1.69 27.43 -3.44
C THR A 150 1.64 26.25 -4.41
N ALA A 151 2.37 25.18 -4.07
CA ALA A 151 2.36 23.93 -4.81
C ALA A 151 1.02 23.17 -4.64
N VAL A 152 0.72 22.32 -5.60
CA VAL A 152 -0.36 21.34 -5.54
C VAL A 152 0.23 19.93 -5.50
N TYR A 153 -0.55 18.90 -5.20
CA TYR A 153 -0.07 17.51 -5.19
C TYR A 153 0.65 17.13 -6.49
N MET A 154 0.14 17.55 -7.64
CA MET A 154 0.78 17.29 -8.93
C MET A 154 2.22 17.85 -9.00
N THR A 155 2.46 19.04 -8.47
CA THR A 155 3.79 19.67 -8.44
C THR A 155 4.75 18.86 -7.56
N GLN A 156 4.29 18.43 -6.42
CA GLN A 156 5.05 17.60 -5.50
C GLN A 156 5.42 16.25 -6.13
N ASP A 157 4.47 15.60 -6.80
CA ASP A 157 4.70 14.31 -7.46
C ASP A 157 5.68 14.42 -8.64
N ILE A 158 5.60 15.51 -9.42
CA ILE A 158 6.62 15.81 -10.46
C ILE A 158 8.01 15.90 -9.83
N GLY A 159 8.15 16.71 -8.78
CA GLY A 159 9.43 16.88 -8.09
C GLY A 159 9.97 15.59 -7.49
N THR A 160 9.10 14.82 -6.83
CA THR A 160 9.46 13.54 -6.21
C THR A 160 9.87 12.50 -7.26
N ALA A 161 9.17 12.41 -8.40
CA ALA A 161 9.54 11.53 -9.50
C ALA A 161 10.95 11.85 -10.04
N ILE A 162 11.23 13.13 -10.24
CA ILE A 162 12.53 13.58 -10.73
C ILE A 162 13.62 13.34 -9.69
N GLN A 163 13.35 13.58 -8.40
CA GLN A 163 14.29 13.33 -7.32
C GLN A 163 14.69 11.85 -7.23
N ARG A 164 13.73 10.92 -7.37
CA ARG A 164 14.01 9.49 -7.36
C ARG A 164 15.00 9.08 -8.45
N LEU A 165 14.89 9.65 -9.65
CA LEU A 165 15.85 9.38 -10.73
C LEU A 165 17.21 10.02 -10.51
N LYS A 166 17.28 11.12 -9.73
CA LYS A 166 18.57 11.70 -9.30
C LYS A 166 19.24 10.82 -8.26
N ASP A 167 18.46 10.29 -7.31
CA ASP A 167 18.97 9.43 -6.23
C ASP A 167 19.37 8.04 -6.73
N PHE A 168 18.65 7.53 -7.76
CA PHE A 168 18.86 6.23 -8.38
C PHE A 168 19.07 6.38 -9.90
N PRO A 169 20.21 6.87 -10.35
CA PRO A 169 20.45 7.20 -11.76
C PRO A 169 20.47 5.96 -12.69
N ASP A 170 20.68 4.78 -12.14
CA ASP A 170 20.74 3.51 -12.89
C ASP A 170 19.36 2.90 -13.17
N VAL A 171 18.26 3.45 -12.61
CA VAL A 171 16.93 2.93 -12.90
C VAL A 171 16.41 3.45 -14.22
N GLY A 172 15.87 2.54 -15.05
CA GLY A 172 15.34 2.86 -16.39
C GLY A 172 13.88 3.34 -16.40
N GLY A 173 13.18 3.30 -15.27
CA GLY A 173 11.78 3.65 -15.11
C GLY A 173 11.28 3.37 -13.70
N MET A 174 9.97 3.55 -13.47
CA MET A 174 9.36 3.32 -12.15
C MET A 174 7.99 2.66 -12.28
N VAL A 175 7.68 1.78 -11.34
CA VAL A 175 6.34 1.21 -11.15
C VAL A 175 5.73 1.84 -9.90
N TYR A 176 4.60 2.52 -10.07
CA TYR A 176 3.82 3.09 -8.98
C TYR A 176 2.72 2.10 -8.58
N THR A 177 2.85 1.50 -7.40
CA THR A 177 1.83 0.58 -6.86
C THR A 177 0.85 1.37 -6.02
N VAL A 178 -0.26 1.81 -6.65
CA VAL A 178 -1.27 2.69 -6.05
C VAL A 178 -2.66 2.26 -6.50
N GLY A 179 -3.68 2.49 -5.66
CA GLY A 179 -5.07 2.12 -5.96
C GLY A 179 -5.63 2.78 -7.22
N ASN A 180 -6.59 2.12 -7.84
CA ASN A 180 -7.21 2.53 -9.11
C ASN A 180 -7.96 3.88 -9.04
N GLU A 181 -8.23 4.39 -7.86
CA GLU A 181 -8.80 5.73 -7.66
C GLU A 181 -7.86 6.84 -8.15
N GLN A 182 -6.56 6.56 -8.30
CA GLN A 182 -5.53 7.48 -8.76
C GLN A 182 -5.19 7.32 -10.26
N ASP A 183 -5.92 6.50 -11.01
CA ASP A 183 -5.64 6.24 -12.44
C ASP A 183 -5.49 7.53 -13.24
N TYR A 184 -6.44 8.45 -13.10
CA TYR A 184 -6.42 9.72 -13.80
C TYR A 184 -5.24 10.61 -13.38
N HIS A 185 -4.90 10.62 -12.10
CA HIS A 185 -3.78 11.38 -11.56
C HIS A 185 -2.44 10.93 -12.19
N PHE A 186 -2.21 9.59 -12.26
CA PHE A 186 -0.99 9.05 -12.85
C PHE A 186 -0.93 9.22 -14.37
N GLN A 187 -2.06 9.15 -15.09
CA GLN A 187 -2.10 9.49 -16.51
C GLN A 187 -1.62 10.93 -16.74
N VAL A 188 -2.12 11.87 -15.96
CA VAL A 188 -1.71 13.27 -16.01
C VAL A 188 -0.23 13.45 -15.65
N LEU A 189 0.21 12.86 -14.55
CA LEU A 189 1.61 12.95 -14.09
C LEU A 189 2.58 12.46 -15.15
N PHE A 190 2.36 11.28 -15.70
CA PHE A 190 3.24 10.68 -16.70
C PHE A 190 3.28 11.50 -18.00
N LEU A 191 2.14 12.06 -18.40
CA LEU A 191 2.07 12.92 -19.59
C LEU A 191 2.83 14.23 -19.36
N ILE A 192 2.67 14.88 -18.21
CA ILE A 192 3.40 16.11 -17.88
C ILE A 192 4.90 15.85 -17.88
N LEU A 193 5.38 14.76 -17.27
CA LEU A 193 6.80 14.40 -17.26
C LEU A 193 7.35 14.17 -18.70
N LYS A 194 6.56 13.55 -19.57
CA LYS A 194 6.90 13.40 -21.00
C LYS A 194 7.00 14.77 -21.71
N LYS A 195 6.03 15.65 -21.49
CA LYS A 195 6.02 17.01 -22.09
C LYS A 195 7.19 17.88 -21.58
N LEU A 196 7.63 17.66 -20.31
CA LEU A 196 8.82 18.30 -19.77
C LEU A 196 10.14 17.73 -20.35
N GLY A 197 10.08 16.71 -21.21
CA GLY A 197 11.22 16.18 -21.95
C GLY A 197 11.98 15.07 -21.22
N PHE A 198 11.44 14.48 -20.17
CA PHE A 198 12.08 13.37 -19.47
C PHE A 198 11.92 12.06 -20.24
N GLU A 199 12.99 11.59 -20.89
CA GLU A 199 12.98 10.36 -21.70
C GLU A 199 12.59 9.10 -20.92
N TRP A 200 12.93 9.01 -19.64
CA TRP A 200 12.56 7.91 -18.76
C TRP A 200 11.06 7.86 -18.47
N ALA A 201 10.33 8.96 -18.68
CA ALA A 201 8.89 8.99 -18.44
C ALA A 201 8.07 8.03 -19.32
N LYS A 202 8.65 7.54 -20.41
CA LYS A 202 8.05 6.47 -21.25
C LYS A 202 8.00 5.11 -20.54
N ASN A 203 8.85 4.90 -19.55
CA ASN A 203 8.97 3.66 -18.79
C ASN A 203 8.29 3.76 -17.40
N LEU A 204 7.41 4.75 -17.20
CA LEU A 204 6.58 4.83 -16.01
C LEU A 204 5.35 3.95 -16.16
N TYR A 205 5.04 3.21 -15.12
CA TYR A 205 3.89 2.33 -15.08
C TYR A 205 3.10 2.50 -13.79
N HIS A 206 1.79 2.64 -13.90
CA HIS A 206 0.91 2.61 -12.75
C HIS A 206 0.36 1.19 -12.59
N LEU A 207 0.86 0.47 -11.59
CA LEU A 207 0.27 -0.78 -11.13
C LEU A 207 -0.98 -0.43 -10.31
N SER A 208 -2.06 -0.17 -11.05
CA SER A 208 -3.36 0.20 -10.53
C SER A 208 -4.03 -1.01 -9.93
N TYR A 209 -4.06 -1.11 -8.60
CA TYR A 209 -4.71 -2.24 -7.95
C TYR A 209 -6.16 -1.94 -7.59
N GLY A 210 -7.00 -2.99 -7.72
CA GLY A 210 -8.39 -2.96 -7.29
C GLY A 210 -8.51 -3.00 -5.76
N MET A 211 -9.64 -2.50 -5.25
CA MET A 211 -9.89 -2.49 -3.81
C MET A 211 -10.12 -3.91 -3.27
N VAL A 212 -9.69 -4.12 -2.03
CA VAL A 212 -10.02 -5.30 -1.24
C VAL A 212 -11.21 -4.92 -0.35
N ASP A 213 -12.32 -5.62 -0.55
CA ASP A 213 -13.53 -5.46 0.25
C ASP A 213 -13.66 -6.66 1.21
N LEU A 214 -14.27 -6.43 2.35
CA LEU A 214 -14.65 -7.48 3.29
C LEU A 214 -16.14 -7.83 3.11
N PRO A 215 -16.61 -9.02 3.53
CA PRO A 215 -18.02 -9.36 3.54
C PRO A 215 -18.90 -8.38 4.32
N SER A 216 -18.31 -7.69 5.32
CA SER A 216 -18.95 -6.64 6.11
C SER A 216 -19.17 -5.32 5.37
N GLY A 217 -18.57 -5.14 4.18
CA GLY A 217 -18.73 -3.97 3.32
C GLY A 217 -17.45 -3.17 3.11
N LYS A 218 -17.60 -1.95 2.57
CA LYS A 218 -16.48 -1.06 2.27
C LYS A 218 -15.86 -0.49 3.54
N MET A 219 -14.55 -0.48 3.58
CA MET A 219 -13.77 0.16 4.64
C MET A 219 -13.76 1.69 4.48
N LYS A 220 -13.98 2.42 5.57
CA LYS A 220 -13.96 3.89 5.60
C LYS A 220 -13.15 4.39 6.80
N SER A 221 -11.97 4.91 6.55
CA SER A 221 -11.01 5.34 7.59
C SER A 221 -11.60 6.38 8.54
N ARG A 222 -12.34 7.38 8.02
CA ARG A 222 -12.92 8.46 8.82
C ARG A 222 -14.06 8.01 9.72
N GLU A 223 -14.71 6.90 9.40
CA GLU A 223 -15.85 6.35 10.17
C GLU A 223 -15.39 5.28 11.15
N GLY A 224 -14.08 4.93 11.20
CA GLY A 224 -13.54 3.90 12.08
C GLY A 224 -13.95 2.48 11.69
N THR A 225 -14.38 2.27 10.43
CA THR A 225 -14.78 0.95 9.90
C THR A 225 -13.67 0.32 9.05
N VAL A 226 -12.43 0.67 9.33
CA VAL A 226 -11.24 0.08 8.67
C VAL A 226 -10.83 -1.16 9.43
N VAL A 227 -10.49 -2.22 8.71
CA VAL A 227 -9.74 -3.35 9.25
C VAL A 227 -8.28 -3.08 8.95
N ASP A 228 -7.47 -2.95 9.97
CA ASP A 228 -6.04 -2.74 9.82
C ASP A 228 -5.36 -4.02 9.29
N ALA A 229 -4.21 -3.86 8.64
CA ALA A 229 -3.43 -5.00 8.17
C ALA A 229 -3.02 -5.93 9.33
N ASP A 230 -2.70 -5.36 10.48
CA ASP A 230 -2.34 -6.13 11.68
C ASP A 230 -3.52 -6.94 12.20
N ASP A 231 -4.73 -6.33 12.31
CA ASP A 231 -5.96 -7.04 12.72
C ASP A 231 -6.23 -8.24 11.78
N LEU A 232 -5.97 -8.06 10.48
CA LEU A 232 -6.15 -9.11 9.47
C LEU A 232 -5.11 -10.22 9.60
N ILE A 233 -3.85 -9.88 9.84
CA ILE A 233 -2.77 -10.85 10.07
C ILE A 233 -3.06 -11.69 11.32
N ASP A 234 -3.51 -11.05 12.41
CA ASP A 234 -3.83 -11.72 13.66
C ASP A 234 -5.06 -12.64 13.51
N GLU A 235 -6.11 -12.19 12.82
CA GLU A 235 -7.27 -13.01 12.51
C GLU A 235 -6.88 -14.26 11.70
N MET A 236 -6.01 -14.08 10.70
CA MET A 236 -5.53 -15.18 9.88
C MET A 236 -4.69 -16.19 10.67
N ALA A 237 -3.83 -15.70 11.57
CA ALA A 237 -3.05 -16.57 12.45
C ALA A 237 -3.95 -17.35 13.43
N SER A 238 -4.95 -16.69 14.02
CA SER A 238 -5.94 -17.32 14.90
C SER A 238 -6.73 -18.42 14.19
N THR A 239 -7.24 -18.11 12.99
CA THR A 239 -8.01 -19.07 12.17
C THR A 239 -7.14 -20.25 11.76
N ALA A 240 -5.86 -20.02 11.40
CA ALA A 240 -4.89 -21.09 11.13
C ALA A 240 -4.65 -21.98 12.36
N GLY A 241 -4.61 -21.36 13.55
CA GLY A 241 -4.50 -22.07 14.83
C GLY A 241 -5.69 -23.00 15.07
N GLU A 242 -6.90 -22.49 14.99
CA GLU A 242 -8.13 -23.27 15.18
C GLU A 242 -8.18 -24.50 14.26
N ILE A 243 -7.93 -24.30 12.96
CA ILE A 243 -7.94 -25.39 11.97
C ILE A 243 -6.80 -26.40 12.24
N SER A 244 -5.61 -25.91 12.62
CA SER A 244 -4.46 -26.77 12.89
C SER A 244 -4.67 -27.64 14.13
N GLU A 245 -5.33 -27.11 15.16
CA GLU A 245 -5.70 -27.86 16.37
C GLU A 245 -6.76 -28.91 16.08
N GLU A 246 -7.78 -28.59 15.28
CA GLU A 246 -8.80 -29.56 14.84
C GLU A 246 -8.19 -30.74 14.08
N LEU A 247 -7.12 -30.50 13.30
CA LEU A 247 -6.39 -31.54 12.57
C LEU A 247 -5.52 -32.43 13.47
N GLY A 248 -5.25 -32.02 14.72
CA GLY A 248 -4.60 -32.81 15.75
C GLY A 248 -3.18 -33.27 15.43
N LYS A 249 -2.40 -32.52 14.65
CA LYS A 249 -1.05 -32.92 14.17
C LYS A 249 0.10 -32.19 14.85
N LEU A 250 -0.16 -31.51 15.97
CA LEU A 250 0.81 -30.62 16.65
C LEU A 250 1.37 -31.24 17.95
N ASP A 251 1.26 -32.58 18.13
CA ASP A 251 1.82 -33.27 19.28
C ASP A 251 3.34 -33.08 19.33
N GLY A 252 3.83 -32.57 20.46
CA GLY A 252 5.26 -32.37 20.71
C GLY A 252 5.81 -30.99 20.34
N TYR A 253 4.98 -30.09 19.82
CA TYR A 253 5.35 -28.69 19.60
C TYR A 253 5.14 -27.88 20.89
N SER A 254 6.07 -26.94 21.19
CA SER A 254 5.85 -25.94 22.22
C SER A 254 4.79 -24.91 21.80
N GLU A 255 4.26 -24.14 22.73
CA GLU A 255 3.28 -23.10 22.39
C GLU A 255 3.89 -22.01 21.49
N GLU A 256 5.17 -21.67 21.69
CA GLU A 256 5.91 -20.74 20.85
C GLU A 256 6.04 -21.25 19.40
N GLU A 257 6.39 -22.52 19.24
CA GLU A 257 6.48 -23.16 17.91
C GLU A 257 5.14 -23.24 17.22
N LYS A 258 4.05 -23.48 17.96
CA LYS A 258 2.69 -23.45 17.41
C LYS A 258 2.31 -22.05 16.93
N GLN A 259 2.56 -21.01 17.73
CA GLN A 259 2.25 -19.62 17.37
C GLN A 259 3.01 -19.18 16.11
N GLU A 260 4.29 -19.54 15.98
CA GLU A 260 5.08 -19.24 14.80
C GLU A 260 4.54 -19.98 13.56
N LEU A 261 4.11 -21.24 13.73
CA LEU A 261 3.49 -22.01 12.66
C LEU A 261 2.15 -21.38 12.22
N TYR A 262 1.30 -20.97 13.16
CA TYR A 262 0.02 -20.32 12.85
C TYR A 262 0.21 -19.02 12.09
N LYS A 263 1.17 -18.18 12.50
CA LYS A 263 1.56 -16.98 11.76
C LYS A 263 2.05 -17.30 10.34
N THR A 264 2.90 -18.30 10.20
CA THR A 264 3.42 -18.73 8.89
C THR A 264 2.32 -19.20 7.95
N ILE A 265 1.36 -19.99 8.45
CA ILE A 265 0.22 -20.48 7.67
C ILE A 265 -0.73 -19.33 7.34
N GLY A 266 -1.11 -18.55 8.36
CA GLY A 266 -2.04 -17.43 8.20
C GLY A 266 -1.54 -16.37 7.23
N LEU A 267 -0.28 -15.95 7.37
CA LEU A 267 0.34 -14.97 6.48
C LEU A 267 0.51 -15.52 5.04
N GLY A 268 0.87 -16.79 4.91
CA GLY A 268 0.95 -17.46 3.61
C GLY A 268 -0.41 -17.53 2.91
N ALA A 269 -1.47 -17.83 3.66
CA ALA A 269 -2.84 -17.83 3.16
C ALA A 269 -3.28 -16.44 2.70
N LEU A 270 -3.08 -15.41 3.52
CA LEU A 270 -3.40 -14.02 3.22
C LEU A 270 -2.71 -13.53 1.94
N LYS A 271 -1.39 -13.66 1.89
CA LYS A 271 -0.59 -13.22 0.74
C LYS A 271 -1.00 -13.94 -0.54
N TYR A 272 -1.15 -15.25 -0.48
CA TYR A 272 -1.53 -16.04 -1.65
C TYR A 272 -2.93 -15.67 -2.15
N TYR A 273 -3.91 -15.52 -1.24
CA TYR A 273 -5.28 -15.16 -1.61
C TYR A 273 -5.34 -13.84 -2.38
N ILE A 274 -4.58 -12.85 -1.94
CA ILE A 274 -4.50 -11.55 -2.61
C ILE A 274 -3.73 -11.67 -3.95
N LEU A 275 -2.56 -12.30 -3.94
CA LEU A 275 -1.65 -12.31 -5.07
C LEU A 275 -2.08 -13.23 -6.21
N LYS A 276 -2.91 -14.27 -5.97
CA LYS A 276 -3.44 -15.14 -7.04
C LYS A 276 -4.46 -14.45 -7.95
N VAL A 277 -4.97 -13.29 -7.55
CA VAL A 277 -5.92 -12.48 -8.32
C VAL A 277 -5.17 -11.41 -9.10
N ASP A 278 -5.60 -11.13 -10.32
CA ASP A 278 -5.05 -10.02 -11.12
C ASP A 278 -5.13 -8.72 -10.31
N PRO A 279 -4.02 -7.96 -10.15
CA PRO A 279 -4.00 -6.75 -9.34
C PRO A 279 -5.10 -5.73 -9.67
N LYS A 280 -5.52 -5.64 -10.94
CA LYS A 280 -6.57 -4.69 -11.39
C LYS A 280 -7.98 -5.06 -10.96
N LYS A 281 -8.18 -6.29 -10.48
CA LYS A 281 -9.51 -6.77 -10.06
C LYS A 281 -9.78 -6.42 -8.60
N ARG A 282 -11.04 -6.14 -8.29
CA ARG A 282 -11.51 -6.08 -6.89
C ARG A 282 -11.50 -7.48 -6.28
N ILE A 283 -11.14 -7.54 -5.02
CA ILE A 283 -11.11 -8.77 -4.24
C ILE A 283 -12.14 -8.64 -3.12
N LEU A 284 -13.03 -9.64 -3.00
CA LEU A 284 -13.78 -9.86 -1.78
C LEU A 284 -12.98 -10.85 -0.94
N PHE A 285 -12.39 -10.39 0.15
CA PHE A 285 -11.56 -11.20 1.01
C PHE A 285 -12.40 -11.82 2.13
N ASP A 286 -12.38 -13.16 2.20
CA ASP A 286 -12.95 -13.92 3.31
C ASP A 286 -11.83 -14.71 4.00
N PRO A 287 -11.55 -14.46 5.31
CA PRO A 287 -10.52 -15.16 6.04
C PRO A 287 -10.70 -16.68 6.02
N LYS A 288 -11.91 -17.17 6.15
CA LYS A 288 -12.20 -18.63 6.19
C LYS A 288 -11.91 -19.32 4.87
N ASP A 289 -12.29 -18.70 3.76
CA ASP A 289 -12.05 -19.24 2.42
C ASP A 289 -10.57 -19.24 2.04
N SER A 290 -9.75 -18.42 2.68
CA SER A 290 -8.33 -18.27 2.37
C SER A 290 -7.45 -19.33 3.04
N ILE A 291 -7.90 -19.96 4.15
CA ILE A 291 -7.15 -20.96 4.95
C ILE A 291 -7.65 -22.40 4.71
N ASP A 292 -8.10 -22.72 3.53
CA ASP A 292 -8.43 -24.11 3.20
C ASP A 292 -7.15 -24.86 2.81
N PHE A 293 -6.92 -26.04 3.43
CA PHE A 293 -5.83 -26.97 3.07
C PHE A 293 -6.15 -27.79 1.81
N GLN A 294 -7.31 -27.61 1.23
CA GLN A 294 -7.74 -28.19 -0.04
C GLN A 294 -8.07 -27.04 -1.02
N GLY A 295 -7.76 -27.24 -2.27
CA GLY A 295 -8.06 -26.23 -3.30
C GLY A 295 -6.93 -25.22 -3.52
N ASN A 296 -7.25 -24.13 -4.22
CA ASN A 296 -6.27 -23.11 -4.65
C ASN A 296 -5.97 -22.10 -3.54
N THR A 297 -5.18 -22.53 -2.55
CA THR A 297 -4.86 -21.76 -1.35
C THR A 297 -3.36 -21.82 -1.03
N GLY A 298 -2.88 -20.83 -0.25
CA GLY A 298 -1.51 -20.81 0.25
C GLY A 298 -1.16 -22.05 1.11
N PRO A 299 -1.99 -22.41 2.10
CA PRO A 299 -1.79 -23.60 2.92
C PRO A 299 -1.70 -24.91 2.13
N PHE A 300 -2.44 -25.06 1.03
CA PHE A 300 -2.31 -26.23 0.15
C PHE A 300 -0.92 -26.31 -0.47
N ILE A 301 -0.37 -25.20 -0.94
CA ILE A 301 0.98 -25.15 -1.51
C ILE A 301 2.04 -25.43 -0.44
N GLN A 302 1.91 -24.82 0.76
CA GLN A 302 2.78 -25.06 1.91
C GLN A 302 2.76 -26.54 2.32
N TYR A 303 1.59 -27.15 2.39
CA TYR A 303 1.44 -28.56 2.69
C TYR A 303 2.08 -29.47 1.63
N THR A 304 1.88 -29.14 0.36
CA THR A 304 2.51 -29.87 -0.76
C THR A 304 4.04 -29.79 -0.67
N TYR A 305 4.59 -28.60 -0.39
CA TYR A 305 6.02 -28.43 -0.14
C TYR A 305 6.51 -29.27 1.01
N ALA A 306 5.83 -29.27 2.14
CA ALA A 306 6.19 -30.04 3.31
C ALA A 306 6.20 -31.57 3.02
N ARG A 307 5.25 -32.05 2.22
CA ARG A 307 5.21 -33.46 1.76
C ARG A 307 6.40 -33.80 0.86
N ILE A 308 6.72 -32.94 -0.10
CA ILE A 308 7.89 -33.12 -0.98
C ILE A 308 9.16 -33.19 -0.13
N GLN A 309 9.35 -32.27 0.81
CA GLN A 309 10.50 -32.26 1.70
C GLN A 309 10.58 -33.53 2.58
N ALA A 310 9.44 -34.06 3.03
CA ALA A 310 9.41 -35.30 3.79
C ALA A 310 9.81 -36.50 2.93
N ILE A 311 9.48 -36.53 1.65
CA ILE A 311 9.94 -37.58 0.70
C ILE A 311 11.44 -37.45 0.47
N LEU A 312 11.95 -36.25 0.18
CA LEU A 312 13.36 -35.99 -0.08
C LEU A 312 14.24 -36.36 1.11
N ARG A 313 13.80 -36.09 2.34
CA ARG A 313 14.55 -36.52 3.55
C ARG A 313 14.65 -38.03 3.74
N LYS A 314 13.73 -38.80 3.17
CA LYS A 314 13.70 -40.28 3.27
C LYS A 314 14.32 -40.94 2.04
N ALA A 315 14.48 -40.21 0.96
CA ALA A 315 15.03 -40.74 -0.27
C ALA A 315 16.57 -40.72 -0.20
N ASP A 316 17.18 -41.88 -0.43
CA ASP A 316 18.60 -41.98 -0.73
C ASP A 316 18.72 -42.08 -2.26
N PHE A 317 19.14 -41.01 -2.91
CA PHE A 317 19.22 -40.95 -4.36
C PHE A 317 20.55 -40.36 -4.82
N ASP A 318 21.08 -40.94 -5.90
CA ASP A 318 22.29 -40.48 -6.57
C ASP A 318 21.88 -39.71 -7.86
N LEU A 319 22.19 -38.43 -7.92
CA LEU A 319 21.92 -37.57 -9.08
C LEU A 319 22.81 -37.91 -10.30
N SER A 320 23.84 -38.69 -10.13
CA SER A 320 24.76 -39.10 -11.21
C SER A 320 24.26 -40.29 -12.03
N VAL A 321 23.20 -40.96 -11.60
CA VAL A 321 22.64 -42.14 -12.27
C VAL A 321 21.84 -41.74 -13.48
N ASN A 322 22.17 -42.26 -14.65
CA ASN A 322 21.33 -42.17 -15.84
C ASN A 322 20.04 -42.97 -15.67
N ILE A 323 18.91 -42.29 -15.81
CA ILE A 323 17.61 -42.95 -15.73
C ILE A 323 17.29 -43.56 -17.10
N GLU A 324 17.30 -44.86 -17.20
CA GLU A 324 16.99 -45.64 -18.43
C GLU A 324 15.55 -46.15 -18.47
N ILE A 325 14.76 -45.90 -17.41
CA ILE A 325 13.34 -46.30 -17.35
C ILE A 325 12.43 -45.27 -18.03
N PRO A 326 11.40 -45.72 -18.76
CA PRO A 326 10.43 -44.80 -19.38
C PRO A 326 9.66 -44.05 -18.28
N LEU A 327 9.60 -42.72 -18.47
CA LEU A 327 8.82 -41.85 -17.59
C LEU A 327 7.32 -42.16 -17.69
N HIS A 328 6.66 -42.18 -16.55
CA HIS A 328 5.20 -42.23 -16.50
C HIS A 328 4.57 -40.93 -17.08
N GLU A 329 3.36 -40.98 -17.60
CA GLU A 329 2.73 -39.81 -18.21
C GLU A 329 2.61 -38.61 -17.26
N LYS A 330 2.34 -38.84 -15.97
CA LYS A 330 2.30 -37.78 -14.95
C LYS A 330 3.67 -37.14 -14.68
N GLU A 331 4.74 -37.93 -14.78
CA GLU A 331 6.11 -37.38 -14.65
C GLU A 331 6.44 -36.48 -15.85
N LYS A 332 6.05 -36.89 -17.07
CA LYS A 332 6.21 -36.07 -18.26
C LYS A 332 5.40 -34.78 -18.20
N GLU A 333 4.15 -34.85 -17.71
CA GLU A 333 3.32 -33.67 -17.50
C GLU A 333 3.98 -32.70 -16.52
N LEU A 334 4.49 -33.19 -15.39
CA LEU A 334 5.20 -32.38 -14.40
C LEU A 334 6.44 -31.73 -14.97
N LEU A 335 7.27 -32.48 -15.70
CA LEU A 335 8.48 -31.94 -16.34
C LEU A 335 8.15 -30.81 -17.34
N LYS A 336 7.09 -30.96 -18.13
CA LYS A 336 6.61 -29.90 -19.01
C LYS A 336 6.19 -28.64 -18.26
N GLN A 337 5.51 -28.79 -17.11
CA GLN A 337 5.16 -27.64 -16.28
C GLN A 337 6.42 -26.96 -15.72
N LEU A 338 7.41 -27.73 -15.25
CA LEU A 338 8.67 -27.17 -14.75
C LEU A 338 9.44 -26.43 -15.85
N GLU A 339 9.42 -26.91 -17.10
CA GLU A 339 10.04 -26.26 -18.25
C GLU A 339 9.42 -24.88 -18.54
N LEU A 340 8.14 -24.68 -18.27
CA LEU A 340 7.44 -23.40 -18.50
C LEU A 340 7.81 -22.31 -17.49
N PHE A 341 8.45 -22.63 -16.39
CA PHE A 341 8.72 -21.67 -15.31
C PHE A 341 9.45 -20.39 -15.75
N PRO A 342 10.52 -20.44 -16.55
CA PRO A 342 11.20 -19.22 -17.03
C PRO A 342 10.28 -18.31 -17.86
N GLU A 343 9.41 -18.87 -18.69
CA GLU A 343 8.43 -18.13 -19.48
C GLU A 343 7.38 -17.47 -18.60
N VAL A 344 6.90 -18.20 -17.57
CA VAL A 344 5.95 -17.66 -16.60
C VAL A 344 6.54 -16.44 -15.88
N ILE A 345 7.80 -16.50 -15.45
CA ILE A 345 8.49 -15.38 -14.79
C ILE A 345 8.62 -14.18 -15.73
N GLN A 346 9.02 -14.42 -16.99
CA GLN A 346 9.12 -13.35 -17.99
C GLN A 346 7.76 -12.68 -18.25
N ASN A 347 6.72 -13.47 -18.43
CA ASN A 347 5.36 -12.97 -18.64
C ASN A 347 4.83 -12.22 -17.43
N ALA A 348 5.09 -12.70 -16.22
CA ALA A 348 4.71 -12.03 -14.99
C ALA A 348 5.39 -10.65 -14.86
N ALA A 349 6.68 -10.57 -15.18
CA ALA A 349 7.42 -9.33 -15.19
C ALA A 349 6.91 -8.34 -16.26
N LEU A 350 6.69 -8.79 -17.49
CA LEU A 350 6.20 -7.98 -18.60
C LEU A 350 4.79 -7.43 -18.34
N GLN A 351 3.93 -8.21 -17.69
CA GLN A 351 2.55 -7.83 -17.38
C GLN A 351 2.40 -7.17 -16.01
N HIS A 352 3.46 -7.05 -15.23
CA HIS A 352 3.43 -6.60 -13.82
C HIS A 352 2.38 -7.36 -13.00
N SER A 353 2.26 -8.67 -13.22
CA SER A 353 1.23 -9.51 -12.62
C SER A 353 1.83 -10.65 -11.78
N PRO A 354 1.91 -10.49 -10.44
CA PRO A 354 2.32 -11.58 -9.55
C PRO A 354 1.36 -12.78 -9.59
N ALA A 355 0.13 -12.57 -10.04
CA ALA A 355 -0.88 -13.61 -10.15
C ALA A 355 -0.46 -14.75 -11.10
N LEU A 356 0.33 -14.46 -12.13
CA LEU A 356 0.84 -15.49 -13.03
C LEU A 356 1.76 -16.47 -12.31
N VAL A 357 2.62 -15.98 -11.42
CA VAL A 357 3.51 -16.83 -10.62
C VAL A 357 2.71 -17.58 -9.55
N ALA A 358 1.81 -16.88 -8.85
CA ALA A 358 0.97 -17.50 -7.82
C ALA A 358 0.14 -18.66 -8.37
N ASN A 359 -0.52 -18.46 -9.52
CA ASN A 359 -1.33 -19.52 -10.15
C ASN A 359 -0.50 -20.63 -10.78
N TYR A 360 0.73 -20.35 -11.22
CA TYR A 360 1.63 -21.38 -11.70
C TYR A 360 2.06 -22.35 -10.60
N THR A 361 2.22 -21.87 -9.36
CA THR A 361 2.65 -22.72 -8.23
C THR A 361 1.57 -23.71 -7.77
N TYR A 362 0.31 -23.45 -8.05
CA TYR A 362 -0.82 -24.34 -7.80
C TYR A 362 -1.01 -25.33 -8.96
#